data_074c0c8244ae1aa1691d465553a211aa
#
_entry.id   074c0c8244ae1aa1691d465553a211aa
#
_cell.length_a   1.000
_cell.length_b   1.000
_cell.length_c   1.000
_cell.angle_alpha   90.00
_cell.angle_beta   90.00
_cell.angle_gamma   90.00
#
_symmetry.space_group_name_H-M   'P 1'
#
loop_
_entity.id
_entity.type
_entity.pdbx_description
1 polymer ?
#
loop_
_entity_poly.entity_id
_entity_poly.type
_entity_poly.pdbx_seq_one_letter_code
_entity_poly.pdbx_strand_id
1 'polypeptide(L)'
;MQSQMICLDLRSDWHIGSGEEGGAYADALALKDRSGLPYVPGKSLKGLFREAFEQANDNGWFSNFDPSGTEIINVLFGQQGEILTTQGILHFSSAVLSQAEQDFFTLNSDQSVTKHLYRLLQSTAINTQTGVAQNTSLRSIEVAVPMLLLAEVSVSLHLTDNEAIKEW
;
A
#
# COMPACT_ATOMS: atom_id res chain seq x y z
N MET A 1 -5.15 23.69 0.10
CA MET A 1 -4.60 22.33 0.29
C MET A 1 -3.93 21.97 -1.02
N GLN A 2 -2.65 21.69 -1.00
CA GLN A 2 -1.94 21.29 -2.22
C GLN A 2 -1.96 19.76 -2.27
N SER A 3 -2.45 19.19 -3.35
CA SER A 3 -2.51 17.73 -3.52
C SER A 3 -1.88 17.31 -4.84
N GLN A 4 -1.34 16.11 -4.85
CA GLN A 4 -0.75 15.45 -6.01
C GLN A 4 -1.37 14.06 -6.21
N MET A 5 -1.56 13.67 -7.45
CA MET A 5 -2.05 12.34 -7.80
C MET A 5 -0.87 11.39 -8.01
N ILE A 6 -0.92 10.24 -7.36
CA ILE A 6 0.01 9.13 -7.55
C ILE A 6 -0.69 8.05 -8.35
N CYS A 7 -0.02 7.55 -9.38
CA CYS A 7 -0.44 6.39 -10.16
C CYS A 7 0.45 5.20 -9.80
N LEU A 8 -0.16 4.13 -9.29
CA LEU A 8 0.49 2.85 -9.03
C LEU A 8 0.27 1.93 -10.22
N ASP A 9 1.32 1.70 -11.00
CA ASP A 9 1.33 0.73 -12.11
C ASP A 9 1.79 -0.65 -11.59
N LEU A 10 0.82 -1.46 -11.15
CA LEU A 10 1.05 -2.82 -10.64
C LEU A 10 1.13 -3.81 -11.81
N ARG A 11 2.34 -4.19 -12.21
CA ARG A 11 2.63 -4.98 -13.42
C ARG A 11 2.65 -6.49 -13.20
N SER A 12 2.53 -6.93 -11.97
CA SER A 12 2.45 -8.34 -11.61
C SER A 12 1.26 -8.57 -10.67
N ASP A 13 0.92 -9.83 -10.43
CA ASP A 13 -0.01 -10.18 -9.36
C ASP A 13 0.48 -9.62 -8.04
N TRP A 14 -0.46 -9.13 -7.25
CA TRP A 14 -0.16 -8.51 -5.97
C TRP A 14 -1.16 -8.93 -4.90
N HIS A 15 -0.71 -8.92 -3.66
CA HIS A 15 -1.50 -9.31 -2.52
C HIS A 15 -1.31 -8.32 -1.37
N ILE A 16 -2.43 -7.81 -0.89
CA ILE A 16 -2.53 -7.20 0.42
C ILE A 16 -3.54 -8.02 1.18
N GLY A 17 -3.11 -8.67 2.27
CA GLY A 17 -3.97 -9.56 3.04
C GLY A 17 -5.08 -8.79 3.75
N SER A 18 -6.30 -9.34 3.73
CA SER A 18 -7.42 -8.85 4.53
C SER A 18 -7.29 -9.26 6.01
N GLY A 19 -6.42 -10.21 6.33
CA GLY A 19 -6.36 -10.89 7.62
C GLY A 19 -7.40 -12.00 7.77
N GLU A 20 -8.16 -12.30 6.74
CA GLU A 20 -9.18 -13.35 6.72
C GLU A 20 -8.70 -14.57 5.93
N GLU A 21 -9.17 -15.74 6.33
CA GLU A 21 -8.98 -16.99 5.64
C GLU A 21 -10.21 -17.33 4.82
N GLY A 22 -10.02 -17.85 3.61
CA GLY A 22 -11.10 -18.28 2.70
C GLY A 22 -11.53 -19.74 2.89
N GLY A 23 -11.13 -20.38 4.00
CA GLY A 23 -11.41 -21.77 4.27
C GLY A 23 -10.83 -22.70 3.20
N ALA A 24 -11.67 -23.49 2.55
CA ALA A 24 -11.22 -24.41 1.49
C ALA A 24 -10.81 -23.70 0.18
N TYR A 25 -11.09 -22.41 0.03
CA TYR A 25 -10.79 -21.65 -1.18
C TYR A 25 -9.36 -21.10 -1.18
N ALA A 26 -8.96 -20.45 -0.09
CA ALA A 26 -7.63 -19.88 0.04
C ALA A 26 -7.22 -19.74 1.51
N ASP A 27 -5.92 -19.91 1.79
CA ASP A 27 -5.34 -19.71 3.13
C ASP A 27 -5.30 -18.24 3.52
N ALA A 28 -5.24 -17.34 2.53
CA ALA A 28 -5.30 -15.90 2.75
C ALA A 28 -6.09 -15.21 1.62
N LEU A 29 -7.01 -14.32 2.02
CA LEU A 29 -7.81 -13.54 1.08
C LEU A 29 -7.18 -12.17 0.83
N ALA A 30 -7.31 -11.68 -0.41
CA ALA A 30 -6.93 -10.33 -0.77
C ALA A 30 -7.88 -9.31 -0.13
N LEU A 31 -7.34 -8.15 0.22
CA LEU A 31 -8.10 -7.04 0.76
C LEU A 31 -9.00 -6.44 -0.32
N LYS A 32 -10.29 -6.28 0.00
CA LYS A 32 -11.33 -5.76 -0.88
C LYS A 32 -12.10 -4.65 -0.20
N ASP A 33 -12.58 -3.71 -0.98
CA ASP A 33 -13.54 -2.73 -0.50
C ASP A 33 -14.97 -3.33 -0.39
N ARG A 34 -15.95 -2.50 -0.02
CA ARG A 34 -17.35 -2.93 0.10
C ARG A 34 -17.98 -3.38 -1.21
N SER A 35 -17.44 -2.95 -2.34
CA SER A 35 -17.87 -3.33 -3.68
C SER A 35 -17.13 -4.56 -4.22
N GLY A 36 -16.22 -5.14 -3.44
CA GLY A 36 -15.39 -6.28 -3.84
C GLY A 36 -14.22 -5.88 -4.73
N LEU A 37 -13.86 -4.60 -4.81
CA LEU A 37 -12.74 -4.11 -5.62
C LEU A 37 -11.44 -4.11 -4.82
N PRO A 38 -10.29 -4.44 -5.46
CA PRO A 38 -9.00 -4.41 -4.79
C PRO A 38 -8.52 -2.96 -4.60
N TYR A 39 -7.86 -2.70 -3.48
CA TYR A 39 -7.30 -1.39 -3.20
C TYR A 39 -6.04 -1.52 -2.33
N VAL A 40 -5.21 -0.47 -2.34
CA VAL A 40 -4.07 -0.35 -1.43
C VAL A 40 -4.41 0.69 -0.37
N PRO A 41 -4.46 0.33 0.92
CA PRO A 41 -4.76 1.29 1.99
C PRO A 41 -3.77 2.45 2.02
N GLY A 42 -4.25 3.67 2.25
CA GLY A 42 -3.40 4.85 2.36
C GLY A 42 -2.34 4.74 3.46
N LYS A 43 -2.65 4.00 4.55
CA LYS A 43 -1.66 3.70 5.60
C LYS A 43 -0.49 2.86 5.09
N SER A 44 -0.77 1.86 4.22
CA SER A 44 0.26 1.03 3.60
C SER A 44 1.13 1.84 2.66
N LEU A 45 0.50 2.70 1.83
CA LEU A 45 1.24 3.64 0.97
C LEU A 45 2.14 4.55 1.80
N LYS A 46 1.60 5.19 2.83
CA LYS A 46 2.37 6.05 3.72
C LYS A 46 3.58 5.34 4.31
N GLY A 47 3.40 4.07 4.75
CA GLY A 47 4.50 3.24 5.27
C GLY A 47 5.58 2.98 4.23
N LEU A 48 5.20 2.57 3.01
CA LEU A 48 6.14 2.33 1.91
C LEU A 48 6.92 3.59 1.51
N PHE A 49 6.24 4.73 1.42
CA PHE A 49 6.89 6.01 1.14
C PHE A 49 7.86 6.40 2.25
N ARG A 50 7.45 6.26 3.51
CA ARG A 50 8.33 6.51 4.65
C ARG A 50 9.60 5.65 4.57
N GLU A 51 9.46 4.36 4.38
CA GLU A 51 10.59 3.43 4.25
C GLU A 51 11.53 3.83 3.10
N ALA A 52 10.97 4.21 1.94
CA ALA A 52 11.76 4.68 0.81
C ALA A 52 12.54 5.97 1.14
N PHE A 53 11.94 6.90 1.88
CA PHE A 53 12.62 8.12 2.34
C PHE A 53 13.70 7.83 3.38
N GLU A 54 13.45 6.90 4.31
CA GLU A 54 14.47 6.45 5.29
C GLU A 54 15.66 5.81 4.58
N GLN A 55 15.43 4.93 3.61
CA GLN A 55 16.49 4.34 2.78
C GLN A 55 17.26 5.39 1.97
N ALA A 56 16.57 6.38 1.41
CA ALA A 56 17.21 7.48 0.69
C ALA A 56 18.10 8.33 1.63
N ASN A 57 17.63 8.59 2.85
CA ASN A 57 18.41 9.29 3.87
C ASN A 57 19.66 8.51 4.27
N ASP A 58 19.54 7.20 4.51
CA ASP A 58 20.66 6.33 4.85
C ASP A 58 21.70 6.26 3.72
N ASN A 59 21.27 6.43 2.47
CA ASN A 59 22.15 6.54 1.30
C ASN A 59 22.70 7.97 1.06
N GLY A 60 22.44 8.91 1.98
CA GLY A 60 23.00 10.25 1.95
C GLY A 60 22.32 11.23 0.99
N TRP A 61 21.13 10.91 0.47
CA TRP A 61 20.41 11.79 -0.47
C TRP A 61 20.03 13.12 0.16
N PHE A 62 19.84 13.15 1.49
CA PHE A 62 19.45 14.34 2.26
C PHE A 62 20.61 14.94 3.05
N SER A 63 21.88 14.56 2.80
CA SER A 63 23.04 14.99 3.57
C SER A 63 23.32 16.50 3.50
N ASN A 64 22.84 17.19 2.46
CA ASN A 64 23.03 18.63 2.26
C ASN A 64 21.83 19.47 2.68
N PHE A 65 20.82 18.84 3.29
CA PHE A 65 19.62 19.55 3.73
C PHE A 65 19.75 20.00 5.20
N ASP A 66 19.21 21.18 5.49
CA ASP A 66 18.98 21.70 6.82
C ASP A 66 17.48 22.05 6.92
N PRO A 67 16.67 21.45 7.77
CA PRO A 67 17.02 20.46 8.80
C PRO A 67 17.49 19.09 8.25
N SER A 68 17.99 18.23 9.13
CA SER A 68 18.49 16.88 8.76
C SER A 68 17.41 16.02 8.09
N GLY A 69 17.83 15.06 7.25
CA GLY A 69 16.89 14.16 6.57
C GLY A 69 15.96 13.40 7.54
N THR A 70 16.44 13.04 8.74
CA THR A 70 15.61 12.40 9.77
C THR A 70 14.52 13.33 10.30
N GLU A 71 14.83 14.61 10.50
CA GLU A 71 13.84 15.62 10.93
C GLU A 71 12.79 15.85 9.84
N ILE A 72 13.22 15.94 8.58
CA ILE A 72 12.32 16.06 7.44
C ILE A 72 11.35 14.85 7.39
N ILE A 73 11.84 13.62 7.52
CA ILE A 73 11.02 12.41 7.50
C ILE A 73 10.00 12.42 8.65
N ASN A 74 10.42 12.84 9.85
CA ASN A 74 9.53 12.94 11.00
C ASN A 74 8.44 14.01 10.82
N VAL A 75 8.75 15.14 10.18
CA VAL A 75 7.76 16.16 9.84
C VAL A 75 6.78 15.63 8.80
N LEU A 76 7.28 15.01 7.73
CA LEU A 76 6.44 14.51 6.63
C LEU A 76 5.52 13.36 7.06
N PHE A 77 6.07 12.35 7.73
CA PHE A 77 5.36 11.10 8.03
C PHE A 77 4.89 10.98 9.47
N GLY A 78 5.38 11.84 10.36
CA GLY A 78 5.10 11.78 11.79
C GLY A 78 6.10 10.92 12.54
N GLN A 79 6.10 11.05 13.86
CA GLN A 79 6.96 10.27 14.76
C GLN A 79 6.12 9.55 15.80
N GLN A 80 6.38 8.27 15.97
CA GLN A 80 5.82 7.49 17.06
C GLN A 80 6.78 7.55 18.24
N GLY A 81 6.35 8.12 19.35
CA GLY A 81 7.10 8.20 20.59
C GLY A 81 6.35 7.55 21.74
N GLU A 82 7.06 7.14 22.78
CA GLU A 82 6.46 6.55 23.98
C GLU A 82 5.58 7.55 24.77
N ILE A 83 5.91 8.84 24.70
CA ILE A 83 5.23 9.90 25.45
C ILE A 83 4.44 10.82 24.52
N LEU A 84 4.95 11.09 23.32
CA LEU A 84 4.31 11.97 22.35
C LEU A 84 4.37 11.35 20.94
N THR A 85 3.20 11.20 20.34
CA THR A 85 3.07 10.84 18.93
C THR A 85 2.76 12.11 18.14
N THR A 86 3.62 12.45 17.20
CA THR A 86 3.38 13.58 16.29
C THR A 86 2.79 13.10 14.98
N GLN A 87 1.74 13.77 14.53
CA GLN A 87 1.14 13.48 13.23
C GLN A 87 1.98 14.14 12.13
N GLY A 88 2.34 13.39 11.08
CA GLY A 88 3.00 13.96 9.92
C GLY A 88 2.04 14.80 9.06
N ILE A 89 2.61 15.70 8.27
CA ILE A 89 1.86 16.62 7.41
C ILE A 89 1.35 15.96 6.11
N LEU A 90 1.93 14.82 5.70
CA LEU A 90 1.49 14.09 4.52
C LEU A 90 0.32 13.16 4.83
N HIS A 91 -0.72 13.30 4.02
CA HIS A 91 -1.91 12.44 4.04
C HIS A 91 -2.02 11.69 2.72
N PHE A 92 -2.20 10.38 2.81
CA PHE A 92 -2.34 9.48 1.67
C PHE A 92 -3.76 8.94 1.64
N SER A 93 -4.47 9.14 0.53
CA SER A 93 -5.70 8.39 0.28
C SER A 93 -5.37 6.93 0.01
N SER A 94 -6.37 6.06 0.10
CA SER A 94 -6.22 4.71 -0.46
C SER A 94 -6.07 4.79 -1.98
N ALA A 95 -5.20 3.92 -2.55
CA ALA A 95 -5.11 3.78 -3.99
C ALA A 95 -6.21 2.85 -4.48
N VAL A 96 -7.02 3.34 -5.38
CA VAL A 96 -8.22 2.69 -5.91
C VAL A 96 -8.21 2.73 -7.44
N LEU A 97 -9.05 1.92 -8.06
CA LEU A 97 -9.31 1.99 -9.51
C LEU A 97 -9.80 3.40 -9.89
N SER A 98 -9.66 3.79 -11.14
CA SER A 98 -10.22 5.03 -11.65
C SER A 98 -11.75 5.08 -11.44
N GLN A 99 -12.33 6.28 -11.35
CA GLN A 99 -13.77 6.43 -11.15
C GLN A 99 -14.57 5.70 -12.23
N ALA A 100 -14.13 5.77 -13.47
CA ALA A 100 -14.79 5.09 -14.59
C ALA A 100 -14.81 3.56 -14.43
N GLU A 101 -13.72 2.98 -13.94
CA GLU A 101 -13.64 1.54 -13.67
C GLU A 101 -14.52 1.15 -12.48
N GLN A 102 -14.50 1.94 -11.40
CA GLN A 102 -15.37 1.72 -10.24
C GLN A 102 -16.84 1.77 -10.65
N ASP A 103 -17.24 2.76 -11.46
CA ASP A 103 -18.61 2.89 -11.98
C ASP A 103 -18.99 1.70 -12.85
N PHE A 104 -18.07 1.23 -13.71
CA PHE A 104 -18.29 0.03 -14.53
C PHE A 104 -18.59 -1.20 -13.67
N PHE A 105 -17.78 -1.47 -12.64
CA PHE A 105 -17.99 -2.62 -11.75
C PHE A 105 -19.22 -2.46 -10.87
N THR A 106 -19.56 -1.23 -10.46
CA THR A 106 -20.77 -0.96 -9.67
C THR A 106 -22.05 -1.13 -10.48
N LEU A 107 -22.06 -0.67 -11.74
CA LEU A 107 -23.20 -0.83 -12.65
C LEU A 107 -23.41 -2.29 -13.08
N ASN A 108 -22.32 -3.04 -13.18
CA ASN A 108 -22.33 -4.48 -13.48
C ASN A 108 -22.17 -5.31 -12.21
N SER A 109 -22.92 -4.97 -11.17
CA SER A 109 -22.83 -5.56 -9.82
C SER A 109 -23.12 -7.07 -9.73
N ASP A 110 -23.25 -7.75 -10.86
CA ASP A 110 -23.12 -9.20 -10.90
C ASP A 110 -21.69 -9.57 -10.44
N GLN A 111 -21.60 -10.23 -9.28
CA GLN A 111 -20.34 -10.71 -8.68
C GLN A 111 -19.48 -11.55 -9.67
N SER A 112 -20.08 -11.92 -10.81
CA SER A 112 -19.37 -12.62 -11.88
C SER A 112 -18.23 -11.82 -12.48
N VAL A 113 -18.31 -10.46 -12.51
CA VAL A 113 -17.31 -9.61 -13.14
C VAL A 113 -16.13 -9.32 -12.20
N THR A 114 -16.41 -9.00 -10.94
CA THR A 114 -15.36 -8.67 -9.95
C THR A 114 -14.45 -9.85 -9.64
N LYS A 115 -14.95 -11.09 -9.73
CA LYS A 115 -14.12 -12.29 -9.52
C LYS A 115 -12.93 -12.38 -10.47
N HIS A 116 -13.01 -11.77 -11.67
CA HIS A 116 -11.92 -11.77 -12.63
C HIS A 116 -10.78 -10.80 -12.27
N LEU A 117 -10.97 -9.97 -11.25
CA LEU A 117 -9.92 -9.13 -10.67
C LEU A 117 -8.98 -9.92 -9.75
N TYR A 118 -9.32 -11.18 -9.46
CA TYR A 118 -8.58 -12.03 -8.53
C TYR A 118 -8.27 -13.39 -9.15
N ARG A 119 -7.22 -14.01 -8.65
CA ARG A 119 -6.87 -15.39 -8.94
C ARG A 119 -6.18 -16.04 -7.75
N LEU A 120 -6.16 -17.37 -7.72
CA LEU A 120 -5.44 -18.14 -6.73
C LEU A 120 -4.00 -18.38 -7.18
N LEU A 121 -3.05 -18.00 -6.35
CA LEU A 121 -1.65 -18.36 -6.48
C LEU A 121 -1.37 -19.50 -5.51
N GLN A 122 -1.01 -20.67 -6.07
CA GLN A 122 -0.71 -21.86 -5.29
C GLN A 122 0.80 -22.06 -5.21
N SER A 123 1.31 -22.39 -4.03
CA SER A 123 2.71 -22.70 -3.80
C SER A 123 2.85 -23.91 -2.88
N THR A 124 3.94 -24.67 -3.06
CA THR A 124 4.30 -25.78 -2.19
C THR A 124 5.73 -25.63 -1.71
N ALA A 125 6.00 -26.03 -0.47
CA ALA A 125 7.38 -26.13 0.00
C ALA A 125 8.04 -27.41 -0.61
N ILE A 126 9.28 -27.26 -1.08
CA ILE A 126 10.08 -28.36 -1.59
C ILE A 126 11.04 -28.79 -0.48
N ASN A 127 11.08 -30.08 -0.19
CA ASN A 127 12.09 -30.65 0.68
C ASN A 127 13.46 -30.58 -0.03
N THR A 128 14.39 -29.79 0.51
CA THR A 128 15.69 -29.55 -0.09
C THR A 128 16.59 -30.80 -0.17
N GLN A 129 16.34 -31.82 0.64
CA GLN A 129 17.10 -33.06 0.63
C GLN A 129 16.62 -34.04 -0.44
N THR A 130 15.31 -34.11 -0.67
CA THR A 130 14.69 -35.08 -1.57
C THR A 130 14.28 -34.48 -2.92
N GLY A 131 14.19 -33.15 -3.02
CA GLY A 131 13.70 -32.44 -4.21
C GLY A 131 12.18 -32.61 -4.46
N VAL A 132 11.44 -33.22 -3.52
CA VAL A 132 10.01 -33.53 -3.66
C VAL A 132 9.19 -32.53 -2.86
N ALA A 133 7.95 -32.29 -3.30
CA ALA A 133 7.00 -31.46 -2.55
C ALA A 133 6.77 -32.05 -1.14
N GLN A 134 6.82 -31.18 -0.15
CA GLN A 134 6.60 -31.57 1.23
C GLN A 134 5.10 -31.82 1.46
N ASN A 135 4.76 -32.93 2.11
CA ASN A 135 3.37 -33.27 2.44
C ASN A 135 2.73 -32.15 3.26
N THR A 136 1.47 -31.80 2.98
CA THR A 136 0.68 -30.77 3.67
C THR A 136 1.25 -29.35 3.55
N SER A 137 2.06 -29.08 2.53
CA SER A 137 2.69 -27.76 2.33
C SER A 137 2.03 -26.91 1.23
N LEU A 138 0.94 -27.40 0.64
CA LEU A 138 0.18 -26.63 -0.34
C LEU A 138 -0.43 -25.41 0.36
N ARG A 139 -0.06 -24.24 -0.13
CA ARG A 139 -0.63 -22.96 0.29
C ARG A 139 -1.25 -22.29 -0.91
N SER A 140 -2.43 -21.70 -0.70
CA SER A 140 -3.12 -20.92 -1.72
C SER A 140 -3.41 -19.52 -1.19
N ILE A 141 -3.04 -18.51 -1.93
CA ILE A 141 -3.36 -17.12 -1.61
C ILE A 141 -4.15 -16.51 -2.76
N GLU A 142 -5.17 -15.74 -2.41
CA GLU A 142 -5.88 -14.94 -3.40
C GLU A 142 -5.06 -13.69 -3.71
N VAL A 143 -4.78 -13.43 -4.97
CA VAL A 143 -4.01 -12.28 -5.45
C VAL A 143 -4.88 -11.46 -6.39
N ALA A 144 -4.66 -10.14 -6.40
CA ALA A 144 -5.24 -9.27 -7.41
C ALA A 144 -4.38 -9.26 -8.68
N VAL A 145 -5.04 -9.16 -9.83
CA VAL A 145 -4.35 -9.10 -11.13
C VAL A 145 -3.65 -7.75 -11.34
N PRO A 146 -2.70 -7.65 -12.28
CA PRO A 146 -2.06 -6.37 -12.63
C PRO A 146 -3.08 -5.30 -12.99
N MET A 147 -2.89 -4.08 -12.49
CA MET A 147 -3.79 -2.95 -12.72
C MET A 147 -3.15 -1.61 -12.38
N LEU A 148 -3.80 -0.54 -12.80
CA LEU A 148 -3.47 0.82 -12.39
C LEU A 148 -4.37 1.24 -11.22
N LEU A 149 -3.77 1.78 -10.17
CA LEU A 149 -4.50 2.36 -9.04
C LEU A 149 -4.09 3.82 -8.87
N LEU A 150 -5.03 4.65 -8.47
CA LEU A 150 -4.85 6.07 -8.25
C LEU A 150 -4.99 6.41 -6.78
N ALA A 151 -4.04 7.16 -6.24
CA ALA A 151 -4.08 7.70 -4.89
C ALA A 151 -3.80 9.21 -4.91
N GLU A 152 -4.33 9.92 -3.94
CA GLU A 152 -4.04 11.33 -3.71
C GLU A 152 -3.12 11.47 -2.49
N VAL A 153 -2.08 12.29 -2.63
CA VAL A 153 -1.24 12.74 -1.53
C VAL A 153 -1.51 14.22 -1.32
N SER A 154 -1.86 14.60 -0.11
CA SER A 154 -2.12 15.98 0.25
C SER A 154 -1.28 16.42 1.45
N VAL A 155 -1.01 17.73 1.52
CA VAL A 155 -0.26 18.36 2.62
C VAL A 155 -1.23 19.10 3.53
N SER A 156 -1.14 18.83 4.84
CA SER A 156 -1.87 19.58 5.86
C SER A 156 -1.17 20.90 6.17
N LEU A 157 -1.81 22.01 5.84
CA LEU A 157 -1.27 23.35 6.08
C LEU A 157 -1.30 23.80 7.55
N HIS A 158 -2.00 23.07 8.42
CA HIS A 158 -2.15 23.44 9.85
C HIS A 158 -0.88 23.25 10.69
N LEU A 159 0.17 22.64 10.14
CA LEU A 159 1.47 22.45 10.81
C LEU A 159 2.59 23.32 10.24
N THR A 160 2.26 24.25 9.34
CA THR A 160 3.25 25.16 8.72
C THR A 160 3.72 26.30 9.63
N ASP A 161 3.34 26.33 10.90
CA ASP A 161 3.93 27.26 11.89
C ASP A 161 5.36 26.88 12.30
N ASN A 162 5.86 25.74 11.81
CA ASN A 162 7.28 25.43 11.91
C ASN A 162 8.05 26.21 10.84
N GLU A 163 8.83 27.20 11.26
CA GLU A 163 9.60 28.08 10.37
C GLU A 163 10.52 27.31 9.39
N ALA A 164 10.89 26.07 9.72
CA ALA A 164 11.72 25.20 8.88
C ALA A 164 11.07 24.78 7.53
N ILE A 165 9.75 24.97 7.35
CA ILE A 165 9.04 24.54 6.13
C ILE A 165 8.73 25.76 5.21
N LYS A 166 8.96 26.99 5.66
CA LYS A 166 8.60 28.20 4.91
C LYS A 166 9.54 28.52 3.73
N GLU A 167 10.65 27.82 3.61
CA GLU A 167 11.67 28.05 2.56
C GLU A 167 11.67 26.98 1.44
N TRP A 168 10.59 26.14 1.34
CA TRP A 168 10.47 25.11 0.30
C TRP A 168 9.33 25.39 -0.67
#